data_ca9f67c363f5c5eb0f400ab538a9acdd
#
_entry.id   ca9f67c363f5c5eb0f400ab538a9acdd
#
_cell.length_a   1.000
_cell.length_b   1.000
_cell.length_c   1.000
_cell.angle_alpha   90.00
_cell.angle_beta   90.00
_cell.angle_gamma   90.00
#
_symmetry.space_group_name_H-M   'P 1'
#
loop_
_entity.id
_entity.type
_entity.pdbx_description
1 polymer ?
#
loop_
_entity_poly.entity_id
_entity_poly.type
_entity_poly.pdbx_seq_one_letter_code
_entity_poly.pdbx_strand_id
1 'polypeptide(L)'
;MTRPPRVDRRHWPALRDAFASLPADSRVFDWQAAFPEVMAQGGFDIVVGNPPYVRQAALGPFKPYLAARYASYHGVADLYVYFYERGLELLAPQGKLSYIVTNKWLRAGYGEPLRRLFAERAEIEEILDFGHAPIFEDADTFPCILIARHRPPEPRPEPSLVRVCPVPRDRPAELSLDNYVHEHGYPVPWSRYGAEPWSLESPEVETLMGRLRERGVPLAEFVGVKPMYGIKTGLNEAFLIDETTRAELIRQDPGCADVIKPYLRGQDIKRWAPDWQGLWMIVLKSSLNFAWPWQESGDQAEAVFARTYPSLHGHMKGMEERLRARQDQGRYWWELRSCDYYGIFDEPKIIHTDIAWYPQFAYSDGPLYFVNTCYIWPTADLFALAAMNSPVMWAYMWRHAQHGKDEALRLFNSFTTTLPIADPTPEIRREVEERAAAALELTRLTQRESGELLTWLRLELGVEKPGQRLETFADLTGEAFAAEVCKRRPKGAPRLTPRTLTELTDTHRRYATAAQARAAQRRALERRMSDLVIQAYQLTDAEIDLLWRTAPPRMPGAR
;
A
#
# COMPACT_ATOMS: atom_id res chain seq x y z
N MET A 1 6.60 -6.24 -47.26
CA MET A 1 6.13 -7.46 -46.57
C MET A 1 7.34 -8.24 -46.04
N THR A 2 7.73 -7.99 -44.84
CA THR A 2 8.78 -8.77 -44.16
C THR A 2 8.11 -9.98 -43.53
N ARG A 3 8.53 -11.19 -43.95
CA ARG A 3 8.09 -12.46 -43.35
C ARG A 3 8.30 -12.40 -41.83
N PRO A 4 7.34 -12.90 -41.03
CA PRO A 4 7.55 -13.03 -39.59
C PRO A 4 8.81 -13.88 -39.35
N PRO A 5 9.56 -13.60 -38.28
CA PRO A 5 10.79 -14.34 -37.97
C PRO A 5 10.43 -15.82 -37.80
N ARG A 6 11.15 -16.68 -38.56
CA ARG A 6 11.01 -18.13 -38.39
C ARG A 6 11.36 -18.50 -36.98
N VAL A 7 10.44 -19.15 -36.28
CA VAL A 7 10.69 -19.74 -34.94
C VAL A 7 11.94 -20.61 -35.04
N ASP A 8 12.92 -20.30 -34.21
CA ASP A 8 14.18 -21.05 -34.15
C ASP A 8 13.87 -22.48 -33.66
N ARG A 9 14.02 -23.45 -34.54
CA ARG A 9 13.72 -24.87 -34.26
C ARG A 9 14.59 -25.46 -33.13
N ARG A 10 15.63 -24.78 -32.70
CA ARG A 10 16.49 -25.20 -31.57
C ARG A 10 15.75 -25.30 -30.23
N HIS A 11 14.63 -24.60 -30.05
CA HIS A 11 13.81 -24.66 -28.84
C HIS A 11 12.69 -25.71 -28.86
N TRP A 12 12.49 -26.40 -30.00
CA TRP A 12 11.48 -27.44 -30.15
C TRP A 12 11.58 -28.61 -29.17
N PRO A 13 12.77 -29.10 -28.77
CA PRO A 13 12.84 -30.20 -27.80
C PRO A 13 12.24 -29.82 -26.43
N ALA A 14 12.63 -28.67 -25.88
CA ALA A 14 12.10 -28.21 -24.60
C ALA A 14 10.59 -27.92 -24.63
N LEU A 15 10.09 -27.42 -25.77
CA LEU A 15 8.67 -27.24 -26.01
C LEU A 15 7.93 -28.57 -26.14
N ARG A 16 8.47 -29.51 -26.88
CA ARG A 16 7.90 -30.86 -27.05
C ARG A 16 7.78 -31.56 -25.69
N ASP A 17 8.80 -31.42 -24.83
CA ASP A 17 8.81 -32.04 -23.51
C ASP A 17 7.82 -31.32 -22.55
N ALA A 18 7.69 -30.00 -22.64
CA ALA A 18 6.67 -29.23 -21.92
C ALA A 18 5.25 -29.56 -22.42
N PHE A 19 5.05 -29.73 -23.74
CA PHE A 19 3.78 -30.16 -24.32
C PHE A 19 3.50 -31.66 -24.09
N ALA A 20 4.51 -32.52 -23.99
CA ALA A 20 4.34 -33.94 -23.68
C ALA A 20 3.86 -34.19 -22.24
N SER A 21 4.07 -33.23 -21.33
CA SER A 21 3.53 -33.26 -19.98
C SER A 21 2.08 -32.78 -19.86
N LEU A 22 1.51 -32.22 -20.93
CA LEU A 22 0.10 -31.79 -20.98
C LEU A 22 -0.81 -33.01 -21.26
N PRO A 23 -2.10 -32.97 -20.82
CA PRO A 23 -3.09 -34.00 -21.17
C PRO A 23 -3.15 -34.25 -22.66
N ALA A 24 -3.44 -35.49 -23.08
CA ALA A 24 -3.38 -35.94 -24.46
C ALA A 24 -4.31 -35.16 -25.43
N ASP A 25 -5.29 -34.44 -24.92
CA ASP A 25 -6.23 -33.57 -25.61
C ASP A 25 -5.77 -32.11 -25.72
N SER A 26 -4.62 -31.74 -25.11
CA SER A 26 -4.01 -30.40 -25.20
C SER A 26 -3.29 -30.24 -26.56
N ARG A 27 -4.06 -29.99 -27.61
CA ARG A 27 -3.50 -29.81 -28.97
C ARG A 27 -3.08 -28.35 -29.18
N VAL A 28 -1.95 -28.15 -29.87
CA VAL A 28 -1.61 -26.84 -30.45
C VAL A 28 -2.69 -26.46 -31.45
N PHE A 29 -3.39 -25.36 -31.20
CA PHE A 29 -4.45 -24.89 -32.06
C PHE A 29 -3.85 -24.14 -33.26
N ASP A 30 -4.10 -24.63 -34.46
CA ASP A 30 -3.68 -24.01 -35.72
C ASP A 30 -4.85 -23.22 -36.33
N TRP A 31 -4.78 -21.89 -36.20
CA TRP A 31 -5.80 -20.98 -36.73
C TRP A 31 -5.93 -21.04 -38.27
N GLN A 32 -4.82 -21.26 -38.98
CA GLN A 32 -4.80 -21.38 -40.42
C GLN A 32 -5.55 -22.64 -40.89
N ALA A 33 -5.34 -23.76 -40.20
CA ALA A 33 -6.02 -25.01 -40.50
C ALA A 33 -7.49 -25.01 -40.03
N ALA A 34 -7.79 -24.36 -38.92
CA ALA A 34 -9.14 -24.30 -38.34
C ALA A 34 -10.07 -23.33 -39.09
N PHE A 35 -9.53 -22.21 -39.59
CA PHE A 35 -10.28 -21.13 -40.25
C PHE A 35 -9.60 -20.69 -41.57
N PRO A 36 -9.43 -21.59 -42.56
CA PRO A 36 -8.63 -21.29 -43.74
C PRO A 36 -9.19 -20.12 -44.55
N GLU A 37 -10.52 -20.01 -44.68
CA GLU A 37 -11.18 -18.94 -45.43
C GLU A 37 -10.99 -17.57 -44.80
N VAL A 38 -11.15 -17.49 -43.48
CA VAL A 38 -10.96 -16.24 -42.71
C VAL A 38 -9.50 -15.79 -42.79
N MET A 39 -8.57 -16.73 -42.61
CA MET A 39 -7.15 -16.41 -42.67
C MET A 39 -6.66 -16.04 -44.08
N ALA A 40 -7.32 -16.60 -45.13
CA ALA A 40 -7.06 -16.21 -46.51
C ALA A 40 -7.55 -14.79 -46.85
N GLN A 41 -8.58 -14.30 -46.17
CA GLN A 41 -9.09 -12.92 -46.25
C GLN A 41 -8.32 -11.91 -45.40
N GLY A 42 -7.30 -12.37 -44.68
CA GLY A 42 -6.41 -11.50 -43.86
C GLY A 42 -6.65 -11.56 -42.37
N GLY A 43 -7.62 -12.35 -41.88
CA GLY A 43 -7.90 -12.54 -40.46
C GLY A 43 -9.35 -12.26 -40.05
N PHE A 44 -9.60 -12.12 -38.77
CA PHE A 44 -10.92 -11.89 -38.19
C PHE A 44 -11.26 -10.38 -38.15
N ASP A 45 -12.50 -10.03 -38.42
CA ASP A 45 -13.00 -8.65 -38.26
C ASP A 45 -13.10 -8.26 -36.80
N ILE A 46 -13.39 -9.22 -35.90
CA ILE A 46 -13.55 -9.00 -34.48
C ILE A 46 -12.91 -10.15 -33.70
N VAL A 47 -12.07 -9.81 -32.73
CA VAL A 47 -11.53 -10.74 -31.71
C VAL A 47 -11.94 -10.24 -30.33
N VAL A 48 -12.76 -11.01 -29.64
CA VAL A 48 -13.25 -10.65 -28.29
C VAL A 48 -12.97 -11.79 -27.31
N GLY A 49 -12.64 -11.47 -26.06
CA GLY A 49 -12.39 -12.52 -25.09
C GLY A 49 -12.08 -12.03 -23.68
N ASN A 50 -12.03 -13.01 -22.80
CA ASN A 50 -11.52 -12.89 -21.43
C ASN A 50 -10.32 -13.85 -21.31
N PRO A 51 -9.11 -13.40 -21.64
CA PRO A 51 -7.91 -14.23 -21.56
C PRO A 51 -7.64 -14.74 -20.15
N PRO A 52 -7.08 -15.96 -20.00
CA PRO A 52 -6.87 -16.57 -18.69
C PRO A 52 -5.81 -15.83 -17.86
N TYR A 53 -6.10 -15.66 -16.56
CA TYR A 53 -5.24 -14.98 -15.58
C TYR A 53 -4.17 -15.93 -14.98
N VAL A 54 -3.38 -16.59 -15.83
CA VAL A 54 -2.29 -17.47 -15.37
C VAL A 54 -1.08 -16.65 -15.01
N ARG A 55 -0.67 -16.75 -13.74
CA ARG A 55 0.47 -15.99 -13.21
C ARG A 55 1.80 -16.48 -13.80
N GLN A 56 2.73 -15.57 -13.97
CA GLN A 56 4.05 -15.81 -14.54
C GLN A 56 4.83 -16.96 -13.86
N ALA A 57 4.61 -17.23 -12.58
CA ALA A 57 5.25 -18.33 -11.86
C ALA A 57 4.90 -19.70 -12.45
N ALA A 58 3.67 -19.88 -12.98
CA ALA A 58 3.23 -21.10 -13.63
C ALA A 58 3.73 -21.22 -15.08
N LEU A 59 4.26 -20.14 -15.66
CA LEU A 59 4.74 -20.11 -17.06
C LEU A 59 6.22 -20.52 -17.20
N GLY A 60 6.90 -20.92 -16.11
CA GLY A 60 8.32 -21.26 -16.12
C GLY A 60 8.78 -22.08 -17.32
N PRO A 61 8.17 -23.25 -17.61
CA PRO A 61 8.54 -24.12 -18.73
C PRO A 61 8.33 -23.48 -20.11
N PHE A 62 7.42 -22.52 -20.23
CA PHE A 62 7.05 -21.87 -21.50
C PHE A 62 7.83 -20.58 -21.79
N LYS A 63 8.54 -20.02 -20.80
CA LYS A 63 9.26 -18.74 -20.95
C LYS A 63 10.22 -18.69 -22.15
N PRO A 64 11.03 -19.72 -22.46
CA PRO A 64 11.89 -19.68 -23.64
C PRO A 64 11.13 -19.54 -24.95
N TYR A 65 9.98 -20.21 -25.08
CA TYR A 65 9.11 -20.08 -26.25
C TYR A 65 8.49 -18.68 -26.31
N LEU A 66 7.93 -18.20 -25.20
CA LEU A 66 7.29 -16.89 -25.15
C LEU A 66 8.28 -15.77 -25.51
N ALA A 67 9.52 -15.86 -25.00
CA ALA A 67 10.57 -14.90 -25.33
C ALA A 67 10.98 -14.92 -26.81
N ALA A 68 10.99 -16.10 -27.43
CA ALA A 68 11.32 -16.24 -28.85
C ALA A 68 10.18 -15.83 -29.80
N ARG A 69 8.93 -15.90 -29.32
CA ARG A 69 7.73 -15.75 -30.16
C ARG A 69 7.07 -14.39 -30.08
N TYR A 70 7.07 -13.75 -28.90
CA TYR A 70 6.30 -12.56 -28.64
C TYR A 70 7.18 -11.33 -28.35
N ALA A 71 6.89 -10.23 -29.07
CA ALA A 71 7.55 -8.94 -28.84
C ALA A 71 7.13 -8.32 -27.49
N SER A 72 5.94 -8.66 -27.01
CA SER A 72 5.42 -8.24 -25.70
C SER A 72 6.01 -9.03 -24.52
N TYR A 73 6.99 -9.92 -24.77
CA TYR A 73 7.58 -10.74 -23.70
C TYR A 73 8.24 -9.92 -22.61
N HIS A 74 7.92 -10.28 -21.37
CA HIS A 74 8.65 -9.86 -20.17
C HIS A 74 8.69 -11.03 -19.17
N GLY A 75 9.84 -11.23 -18.49
CA GLY A 75 10.07 -12.38 -17.60
C GLY A 75 9.12 -12.55 -16.41
N VAL A 76 8.38 -11.49 -16.04
CA VAL A 76 7.36 -11.50 -14.97
C VAL A 76 5.97 -11.12 -15.49
N ALA A 77 5.74 -11.17 -16.80
CA ALA A 77 4.41 -10.93 -17.37
C ALA A 77 3.52 -12.18 -17.25
N ASP A 78 2.25 -11.97 -16.93
CA ASP A 78 1.23 -13.00 -16.87
C ASP A 78 0.75 -13.39 -18.29
N LEU A 79 0.09 -14.53 -18.42
CA LEU A 79 -0.25 -15.14 -19.71
C LEU A 79 -1.10 -14.23 -20.62
N TYR A 80 -2.01 -13.45 -20.07
CA TYR A 80 -2.91 -12.57 -20.84
C TYR A 80 -2.18 -11.55 -21.74
N VAL A 81 -0.93 -11.17 -21.38
CA VAL A 81 -0.10 -10.25 -22.16
C VAL A 81 0.12 -10.79 -23.58
N TYR A 82 0.41 -12.08 -23.69
CA TYR A 82 0.66 -12.76 -24.98
C TYR A 82 -0.63 -12.97 -25.78
N PHE A 83 -1.78 -13.04 -25.08
CA PHE A 83 -3.09 -13.08 -25.76
C PHE A 83 -3.39 -11.78 -26.48
N TYR A 84 -3.02 -10.63 -25.93
CA TYR A 84 -3.16 -9.34 -26.60
C TYR A 84 -2.38 -9.31 -27.93
N GLU A 85 -1.10 -9.66 -27.89
CA GLU A 85 -0.30 -9.71 -29.13
C GLU A 85 -0.86 -10.71 -30.13
N ARG A 86 -1.23 -11.91 -29.65
CA ARG A 86 -1.83 -12.92 -30.53
C ARG A 86 -3.18 -12.48 -31.10
N GLY A 87 -4.01 -11.84 -30.29
CA GLY A 87 -5.30 -11.30 -30.73
C GLY A 87 -5.12 -10.26 -31.83
N LEU A 88 -4.17 -9.35 -31.71
CA LEU A 88 -3.86 -8.36 -32.75
C LEU A 88 -3.34 -9.02 -34.04
N GLU A 89 -2.53 -10.07 -33.94
CA GLU A 89 -2.04 -10.82 -35.10
C GLU A 89 -3.14 -11.57 -35.88
N LEU A 90 -4.24 -11.92 -35.24
CA LEU A 90 -5.36 -12.64 -35.81
C LEU A 90 -6.37 -11.72 -36.51
N LEU A 91 -6.27 -10.41 -36.32
CA LEU A 91 -7.18 -9.43 -36.93
C LEU A 91 -6.88 -9.19 -38.39
N ALA A 92 -7.93 -9.05 -39.15
CA ALA A 92 -7.89 -8.45 -40.49
C ALA A 92 -7.46 -6.96 -40.38
N PRO A 93 -7.00 -6.34 -41.47
CA PRO A 93 -6.83 -4.88 -41.50
C PRO A 93 -8.12 -4.17 -41.09
N GLN A 94 -8.03 -3.23 -40.16
CA GLN A 94 -9.16 -2.52 -39.53
C GLN A 94 -10.05 -3.37 -38.62
N GLY A 95 -9.74 -4.64 -38.39
CA GLY A 95 -10.43 -5.50 -37.43
C GLY A 95 -10.24 -5.00 -36.00
N LYS A 96 -11.19 -5.32 -35.12
CA LYS A 96 -11.23 -4.83 -33.73
C LYS A 96 -10.94 -5.93 -32.72
N LEU A 97 -10.11 -5.59 -31.74
CA LEU A 97 -9.83 -6.40 -30.54
C LEU A 97 -10.57 -5.80 -29.35
N SER A 98 -11.25 -6.65 -28.56
CA SER A 98 -11.80 -6.26 -27.28
C SER A 98 -11.55 -7.34 -26.23
N TYR A 99 -10.67 -7.06 -25.27
CA TYR A 99 -10.40 -7.99 -24.17
C TYR A 99 -10.70 -7.35 -22.82
N ILE A 100 -11.29 -8.17 -21.92
CA ILE A 100 -11.37 -7.84 -20.49
C ILE A 100 -10.25 -8.57 -19.76
N VAL A 101 -9.33 -7.82 -19.16
CA VAL A 101 -8.20 -8.33 -18.36
C VAL A 101 -7.92 -7.38 -17.19
N THR A 102 -6.96 -7.74 -16.32
CA THR A 102 -6.52 -6.83 -15.25
C THR A 102 -5.85 -5.58 -15.82
N ASN A 103 -6.07 -4.43 -15.17
CA ASN A 103 -5.47 -3.14 -15.55
C ASN A 103 -3.99 -2.98 -15.13
N LYS A 104 -3.41 -3.94 -14.39
CA LYS A 104 -2.05 -3.83 -13.82
C LYS A 104 -0.97 -3.52 -14.85
N TRP A 105 -1.07 -4.08 -16.05
CA TRP A 105 -0.11 -3.87 -17.12
C TRP A 105 -0.07 -2.42 -17.64
N LEU A 106 -1.13 -1.65 -17.42
CA LEU A 106 -1.17 -0.23 -17.81
C LEU A 106 -0.07 0.57 -17.11
N ARG A 107 0.28 0.21 -15.86
CA ARG A 107 1.24 0.95 -15.03
C ARG A 107 2.49 0.16 -14.66
N ALA A 108 2.40 -1.16 -14.55
CA ALA A 108 3.53 -2.01 -14.14
C ALA A 108 4.67 -2.03 -15.17
N GLY A 109 5.91 -2.19 -14.70
CA GLY A 109 7.08 -2.25 -15.56
C GLY A 109 7.03 -3.38 -16.60
N TYR A 110 6.49 -4.56 -16.22
CA TYR A 110 6.36 -5.68 -17.16
C TYR A 110 5.38 -5.43 -18.32
N GLY A 111 4.53 -4.42 -18.21
CA GLY A 111 3.60 -4.01 -19.25
C GLY A 111 4.23 -3.15 -20.36
N GLU A 112 5.46 -2.66 -20.16
CA GLU A 112 6.12 -1.77 -21.10
C GLU A 112 6.20 -2.34 -22.53
N PRO A 113 6.63 -3.60 -22.78
CA PRO A 113 6.66 -4.16 -24.13
C PRO A 113 5.27 -4.25 -24.76
N LEU A 114 4.23 -4.57 -23.96
CA LEU A 114 2.85 -4.61 -24.46
C LEU A 114 2.33 -3.22 -24.82
N ARG A 115 2.58 -2.21 -23.97
CA ARG A 115 2.20 -0.82 -24.25
C ARG A 115 2.88 -0.30 -25.52
N ARG A 116 4.16 -0.59 -25.70
CA ARG A 116 4.91 -0.27 -26.93
C ARG A 116 4.26 -0.93 -28.16
N LEU A 117 3.91 -2.20 -28.05
CA LEU A 117 3.24 -2.94 -29.13
C LEU A 117 1.92 -2.28 -29.53
N PHE A 118 1.08 -1.88 -28.58
CA PHE A 118 -0.14 -1.12 -28.86
C PHE A 118 0.16 0.21 -29.53
N ALA A 119 1.15 0.95 -29.01
CA ALA A 119 1.57 2.22 -29.59
C ALA A 119 2.00 2.10 -31.05
N GLU A 120 2.64 1.00 -31.43
CA GLU A 120 3.17 0.79 -32.78
C GLU A 120 2.16 0.15 -33.74
N ARG A 121 1.30 -0.76 -33.26
CA ARG A 121 0.51 -1.66 -34.12
C ARG A 121 -1.01 -1.53 -34.01
N ALA A 122 -1.51 -0.74 -33.06
CA ALA A 122 -2.93 -0.60 -32.83
C ALA A 122 -3.37 0.87 -32.75
N GLU A 123 -4.64 1.09 -33.04
CA GLU A 123 -5.37 2.31 -32.71
C GLU A 123 -6.30 1.98 -31.55
N ILE A 124 -6.00 2.52 -30.34
CA ILE A 124 -6.84 2.35 -29.18
C ILE A 124 -8.05 3.25 -29.33
N GLU A 125 -9.25 2.69 -29.26
CA GLU A 125 -10.51 3.42 -29.37
C GLU A 125 -11.08 3.74 -28.00
N GLU A 126 -11.11 2.73 -27.08
CA GLU A 126 -11.69 2.89 -25.75
C GLU A 126 -10.90 2.12 -24.69
N ILE A 127 -10.88 2.68 -23.47
CA ILE A 127 -10.39 2.02 -22.27
C ILE A 127 -11.42 2.23 -21.16
N LEU A 128 -11.99 1.13 -20.65
CA LEU A 128 -12.95 1.11 -19.55
C LEU A 128 -12.26 0.48 -18.36
N ASP A 129 -12.06 1.23 -17.29
CA ASP A 129 -11.39 0.74 -16.08
C ASP A 129 -12.39 0.57 -14.94
N PHE A 130 -12.61 -0.66 -14.55
CA PHE A 130 -13.50 -1.00 -13.43
C PHE A 130 -12.80 -0.90 -12.06
N GLY A 131 -11.50 -0.59 -12.04
CA GLY A 131 -10.76 -0.44 -10.81
C GLY A 131 -10.99 -1.62 -9.86
N HIS A 132 -11.47 -1.34 -8.65
CA HIS A 132 -11.80 -2.33 -7.63
C HIS A 132 -13.25 -2.84 -7.67
N ALA A 133 -14.01 -2.57 -8.73
CA ALA A 133 -15.38 -3.07 -8.82
C ALA A 133 -15.40 -4.61 -8.88
N PRO A 134 -16.30 -5.29 -8.13
CA PRO A 134 -16.38 -6.74 -8.09
C PRO A 134 -17.11 -7.27 -9.32
N ILE A 135 -16.45 -7.21 -10.48
CA ILE A 135 -17.01 -7.70 -11.76
C ILE A 135 -17.02 -9.24 -11.80
N PHE A 136 -16.05 -9.88 -11.14
CA PHE A 136 -15.96 -11.34 -11.03
C PHE A 136 -16.10 -11.75 -9.56
N GLU A 137 -17.02 -12.69 -9.27
CA GLU A 137 -17.36 -13.11 -7.90
C GLU A 137 -16.17 -13.75 -7.17
N ASP A 138 -15.34 -14.55 -7.87
CA ASP A 138 -14.26 -15.35 -7.28
C ASP A 138 -12.85 -14.81 -7.51
N ALA A 139 -12.69 -13.62 -8.13
CA ALA A 139 -11.39 -13.11 -8.50
C ALA A 139 -11.16 -11.68 -8.01
N ASP A 140 -10.16 -11.50 -7.16
CA ASP A 140 -9.64 -10.20 -6.73
C ASP A 140 -8.77 -9.59 -7.86
N THR A 141 -9.45 -9.18 -8.92
CA THR A 141 -8.84 -8.60 -10.12
C THR A 141 -9.28 -7.15 -10.27
N PHE A 142 -8.48 -6.37 -11.00
CA PHE A 142 -8.79 -4.99 -11.38
C PHE A 142 -9.15 -4.98 -12.88
N PRO A 143 -10.39 -5.36 -13.25
CA PRO A 143 -10.71 -5.56 -14.65
C PRO A 143 -10.66 -4.26 -15.43
N CYS A 144 -10.14 -4.31 -16.64
CA CYS A 144 -10.33 -3.26 -17.63
C CYS A 144 -10.69 -3.87 -18.98
N ILE A 145 -11.53 -3.19 -19.73
CA ILE A 145 -11.80 -3.50 -21.13
C ILE A 145 -10.98 -2.53 -21.97
N LEU A 146 -10.21 -3.08 -22.91
CA LEU A 146 -9.53 -2.30 -23.91
C LEU A 146 -10.10 -2.67 -25.27
N ILE A 147 -10.52 -1.66 -26.04
CA ILE A 147 -10.96 -1.79 -27.43
C ILE A 147 -9.92 -1.13 -28.32
N ALA A 148 -9.37 -1.91 -29.23
CA ALA A 148 -8.36 -1.41 -30.15
C ALA A 148 -8.61 -1.95 -31.56
N ARG A 149 -8.26 -1.16 -32.56
CA ARG A 149 -8.32 -1.54 -33.98
C ARG A 149 -6.93 -1.93 -34.46
N HIS A 150 -6.87 -2.96 -35.32
CA HIS A 150 -5.64 -3.28 -36.02
C HIS A 150 -5.32 -2.18 -37.03
N ARG A 151 -4.15 -1.59 -36.87
CA ARG A 151 -3.75 -0.41 -37.62
C ARG A 151 -2.89 -0.76 -38.83
N PRO A 152 -3.22 -0.24 -40.03
CA PRO A 152 -2.27 -0.21 -41.15
C PRO A 152 -1.14 0.81 -40.85
N PRO A 153 0.01 0.66 -41.55
CA PRO A 153 1.19 1.54 -41.33
C PRO A 153 1.05 2.95 -41.91
N GLU A 154 -0.14 3.52 -41.92
CA GLU A 154 -0.38 4.88 -42.42
C GLU A 154 -0.29 5.93 -41.29
N PRO A 155 0.03 7.22 -41.63
CA PRO A 155 0.02 8.28 -40.64
C PRO A 155 -1.34 8.42 -39.98
N ARG A 156 -1.36 8.70 -38.66
CA ARG A 156 -2.60 8.95 -37.95
C ARG A 156 -3.23 10.27 -38.31
N PRO A 157 -4.56 10.35 -38.45
CA PRO A 157 -5.22 11.63 -38.44
C PRO A 157 -5.04 12.32 -37.07
N GLU A 158 -4.68 13.58 -37.07
CA GLU A 158 -4.62 14.39 -35.86
C GLU A 158 -5.89 15.27 -35.76
N PRO A 159 -6.50 15.41 -34.55
CA PRO A 159 -6.17 14.74 -33.30
C PRO A 159 -6.80 13.36 -33.18
N SER A 160 -5.99 12.33 -32.87
CA SER A 160 -6.51 11.01 -32.48
C SER A 160 -6.82 11.00 -30.98
N LEU A 161 -8.04 10.64 -30.64
CA LEU A 161 -8.53 10.61 -29.25
C LEU A 161 -8.94 9.19 -28.86
N VAL A 162 -8.63 8.83 -27.64
CA VAL A 162 -9.07 7.57 -26.98
C VAL A 162 -10.17 7.94 -26.00
N ARG A 163 -11.28 7.26 -26.03
CA ARG A 163 -12.32 7.40 -25.01
C ARG A 163 -11.90 6.61 -23.77
N VAL A 164 -11.82 7.28 -22.65
CA VAL A 164 -11.49 6.68 -21.36
C VAL A 164 -12.66 6.82 -20.41
N CYS A 165 -13.04 5.74 -19.74
CA CYS A 165 -14.12 5.74 -18.76
C CYS A 165 -13.74 4.91 -17.53
N PRO A 166 -13.37 5.54 -16.40
CA PRO A 166 -13.35 4.86 -15.12
C PRO A 166 -14.78 4.51 -14.69
N VAL A 167 -15.04 3.25 -14.39
CA VAL A 167 -16.36 2.76 -13.97
C VAL A 167 -16.33 2.52 -12.46
N PRO A 168 -17.02 3.34 -11.64
CA PRO A 168 -16.98 3.21 -10.19
C PRO A 168 -17.69 1.94 -9.71
N ARG A 169 -17.32 1.51 -8.49
CA ARG A 169 -17.86 0.30 -7.86
C ARG A 169 -19.37 0.36 -7.61
N ASP A 170 -19.85 1.54 -7.33
CA ASP A 170 -21.25 1.84 -6.97
C ASP A 170 -22.09 2.32 -8.15
N ARG A 171 -21.64 2.06 -9.38
CA ARG A 171 -22.43 2.35 -10.59
C ARG A 171 -23.82 1.73 -10.46
N PRO A 172 -24.91 2.49 -10.73
CA PRO A 172 -26.27 1.97 -10.72
C PRO A 172 -26.40 0.75 -11.65
N ALA A 173 -26.94 -0.36 -11.13
CA ALA A 173 -27.06 -1.60 -11.90
C ALA A 173 -28.03 -1.46 -13.09
N GLU A 174 -28.98 -0.56 -12.98
CA GLU A 174 -30.00 -0.26 -13.98
C GLU A 174 -29.43 0.50 -15.19
N LEU A 175 -28.31 1.23 -15.00
CA LEU A 175 -27.68 1.96 -16.09
C LEU A 175 -26.84 0.99 -16.94
N SER A 176 -27.15 0.89 -18.23
CA SER A 176 -26.33 0.08 -19.14
C SER A 176 -24.90 0.61 -19.19
N LEU A 177 -23.92 -0.28 -19.40
CA LEU A 177 -22.52 0.13 -19.49
C LEU A 177 -22.30 1.12 -20.65
N ASP A 178 -22.95 0.91 -21.78
CA ASP A 178 -22.88 1.79 -22.94
C ASP A 178 -23.34 3.20 -22.65
N ASN A 179 -24.51 3.35 -22.01
CA ASN A 179 -25.02 4.66 -21.58
C ASN A 179 -24.07 5.32 -20.58
N TYR A 180 -23.54 4.54 -19.61
CA TYR A 180 -22.59 5.07 -18.65
C TYR A 180 -21.33 5.61 -19.32
N VAL A 181 -20.75 4.86 -20.27
CA VAL A 181 -19.58 5.28 -21.05
C VAL A 181 -19.85 6.51 -21.89
N HIS A 182 -21.06 6.59 -22.47
CA HIS A 182 -21.47 7.76 -23.25
C HIS A 182 -21.57 9.03 -22.39
N GLU A 183 -22.11 8.91 -21.18
CA GLU A 183 -22.32 10.05 -20.26
C GLU A 183 -21.05 10.45 -19.51
N HIS A 184 -20.18 9.50 -19.13
CA HIS A 184 -19.07 9.74 -18.23
C HIS A 184 -17.68 9.54 -18.87
N GLY A 185 -17.63 8.95 -20.06
CA GLY A 185 -16.38 8.79 -20.80
C GLY A 185 -15.85 10.14 -21.32
N TYR A 186 -14.55 10.34 -21.25
CA TYR A 186 -13.88 11.55 -21.71
C TYR A 186 -12.77 11.23 -22.72
N PRO A 187 -12.49 12.18 -23.62
CA PRO A 187 -11.45 12.02 -24.63
C PRO A 187 -10.06 12.27 -24.02
N VAL A 188 -9.11 11.41 -24.34
CA VAL A 188 -7.70 11.55 -24.00
C VAL A 188 -6.87 11.51 -25.26
N PRO A 189 -5.91 12.44 -25.49
CA PRO A 189 -5.04 12.38 -26.64
C PRO A 189 -4.29 11.07 -26.73
N TRP A 190 -4.36 10.42 -27.88
CA TRP A 190 -3.70 9.14 -28.09
C TRP A 190 -2.18 9.20 -27.85
N SER A 191 -1.55 10.33 -28.11
CA SER A 191 -0.12 10.56 -27.87
C SER A 191 0.35 10.26 -26.43
N ARG A 192 -0.59 10.17 -25.48
CA ARG A 192 -0.30 9.79 -24.08
C ARG A 192 -0.07 8.28 -23.88
N TYR A 193 -0.43 7.46 -24.88
CA TYR A 193 -0.38 6.00 -24.76
C TYR A 193 0.82 5.42 -25.53
N GLY A 194 2.03 5.76 -25.06
CA GLY A 194 3.30 5.21 -25.51
C GLY A 194 3.75 3.97 -24.73
N ALA A 195 5.06 3.74 -24.67
CA ALA A 195 5.67 2.66 -23.87
C ALA A 195 5.65 2.93 -22.36
N GLU A 196 5.63 4.20 -21.97
CA GLU A 196 5.58 4.64 -20.57
C GLU A 196 4.28 4.20 -19.87
N PRO A 197 4.24 4.18 -18.52
CA PRO A 197 3.02 3.88 -17.78
C PRO A 197 1.83 4.75 -18.23
N TRP A 198 0.69 4.11 -18.50
CA TRP A 198 -0.51 4.81 -18.94
C TRP A 198 -1.30 5.34 -17.75
N SER A 199 -1.59 6.64 -17.77
CA SER A 199 -2.59 7.25 -16.91
C SER A 199 -3.94 7.27 -17.63
N LEU A 200 -4.98 6.92 -16.88
CA LEU A 200 -6.36 6.99 -17.36
C LEU A 200 -7.08 8.25 -16.86
N GLU A 201 -6.37 9.18 -16.23
CA GLU A 201 -6.95 10.42 -15.73
C GLU A 201 -7.28 11.39 -16.87
N SER A 202 -8.28 12.25 -16.66
CA SER A 202 -8.61 13.28 -17.64
C SER A 202 -7.46 14.26 -17.87
N PRO A 203 -7.38 14.93 -19.01
CA PRO A 203 -6.32 15.91 -19.29
C PRO A 203 -6.23 17.03 -18.24
N GLU A 204 -7.37 17.45 -17.69
CA GLU A 204 -7.44 18.47 -16.65
C GLU A 204 -6.82 18.00 -15.34
N VAL A 205 -7.13 16.76 -14.93
CA VAL A 205 -6.55 16.15 -13.72
C VAL A 205 -5.05 15.94 -13.88
N GLU A 206 -4.60 15.48 -15.04
CA GLU A 206 -3.16 15.35 -15.31
C GLU A 206 -2.43 16.69 -15.26
N THR A 207 -3.05 17.73 -15.81
CA THR A 207 -2.51 19.09 -15.73
C THR A 207 -2.38 19.54 -14.27
N LEU A 208 -3.40 19.29 -13.46
CA LEU A 208 -3.37 19.56 -12.02
C LEU A 208 -2.24 18.79 -11.32
N MET A 209 -2.11 17.48 -11.59
CA MET A 209 -1.03 16.66 -11.00
C MET A 209 0.35 17.13 -11.47
N GLY A 210 0.49 17.56 -12.73
CA GLY A 210 1.69 18.19 -13.27
C GLY A 210 2.07 19.46 -12.51
N ARG A 211 1.10 20.34 -12.25
CA ARG A 211 1.33 21.57 -11.46
C ARG A 211 1.76 21.27 -10.03
N LEU A 212 1.17 20.29 -9.37
CA LEU A 212 1.61 19.88 -8.03
C LEU A 212 3.08 19.45 -8.04
N ARG A 213 3.50 18.73 -9.08
CA ARG A 213 4.89 18.28 -9.25
C ARG A 213 5.85 19.43 -9.53
N GLU A 214 5.45 20.36 -10.41
CA GLU A 214 6.27 21.54 -10.77
C GLU A 214 6.46 22.51 -9.62
N ARG A 215 5.46 22.67 -8.75
CA ARG A 215 5.47 23.59 -7.60
C ARG A 215 5.95 22.96 -6.30
N GLY A 216 6.08 21.63 -6.29
CA GLY A 216 6.55 20.88 -5.14
C GLY A 216 8.03 20.54 -5.23
N VAL A 217 8.69 20.54 -4.09
CA VAL A 217 10.03 20.00 -3.91
C VAL A 217 9.90 18.52 -3.51
N PRO A 218 10.69 17.59 -4.10
CA PRO A 218 10.68 16.19 -3.65
C PRO A 218 10.84 16.06 -2.14
N LEU A 219 10.03 15.27 -1.47
CA LEU A 219 10.01 15.16 -0.01
C LEU A 219 11.41 14.95 0.59
N ALA A 220 12.22 14.09 -0.02
CA ALA A 220 13.58 13.82 0.47
C ALA A 220 14.50 15.06 0.42
N GLU A 221 14.30 15.94 -0.56
CA GLU A 221 15.03 17.21 -0.67
C GLU A 221 14.44 18.24 0.30
N PHE A 222 13.11 18.30 0.40
CA PHE A 222 12.41 19.25 1.27
C PHE A 222 12.79 19.08 2.75
N VAL A 223 12.84 17.84 3.24
CA VAL A 223 13.24 17.55 4.62
C VAL A 223 14.74 17.29 4.79
N GLY A 224 15.51 17.21 3.70
CA GLY A 224 16.96 17.02 3.72
C GLY A 224 17.43 15.63 4.20
N VAL A 225 16.52 14.65 4.28
CA VAL A 225 16.82 13.29 4.74
C VAL A 225 16.16 12.24 3.86
N LYS A 226 16.68 11.01 3.93
CA LYS A 226 16.09 9.85 3.25
C LYS A 226 15.39 8.94 4.26
N PRO A 227 14.31 8.26 3.84
CA PRO A 227 13.62 7.33 4.73
C PRO A 227 14.44 6.05 4.93
N MET A 228 14.36 5.52 6.16
CA MET A 228 14.98 4.28 6.59
C MET A 228 13.92 3.24 6.91
N TYR A 229 14.31 1.97 6.95
CA TYR A 229 13.42 0.85 7.27
C TYR A 229 13.36 0.59 8.78
N GLY A 230 12.25 0.03 9.24
CA GLY A 230 12.18 -0.57 10.56
C GLY A 230 13.05 -1.83 10.68
N ILE A 231 13.09 -2.41 11.86
CA ILE A 231 13.98 -3.52 12.20
C ILE A 231 13.38 -4.86 11.77
N LYS A 232 14.21 -5.71 11.18
CA LYS A 232 13.91 -7.09 10.87
C LYS A 232 14.57 -8.01 11.90
N THR A 233 13.77 -8.73 12.67
CA THR A 233 14.25 -9.59 13.75
C THR A 233 14.68 -10.99 13.27
N GLY A 234 14.11 -11.43 12.18
CA GLY A 234 14.25 -12.82 11.71
C GLY A 234 13.51 -13.86 12.56
N LEU A 235 13.18 -13.54 13.83
CA LEU A 235 12.39 -14.37 14.75
C LEU A 235 11.68 -13.47 15.77
N ASN A 236 10.47 -13.03 15.46
CA ASN A 236 9.72 -12.10 16.30
C ASN A 236 9.52 -12.60 17.73
N GLU A 237 9.26 -13.88 17.92
CA GLU A 237 8.98 -14.51 19.23
C GLU A 237 10.13 -14.34 20.24
N ALA A 238 11.37 -14.21 19.76
CA ALA A 238 12.53 -14.04 20.62
C ALA A 238 12.77 -12.57 21.02
N PHE A 239 12.37 -11.63 20.14
CA PHE A 239 12.69 -10.22 20.32
C PHE A 239 11.50 -9.34 20.71
N LEU A 240 10.26 -9.79 20.42
CA LEU A 240 9.04 -9.03 20.74
C LEU A 240 8.37 -9.65 21.97
N ILE A 241 8.21 -8.84 23.00
CA ILE A 241 7.67 -9.26 24.29
C ILE A 241 6.52 -8.35 24.73
N ASP A 242 5.64 -8.85 25.55
CA ASP A 242 4.59 -8.08 26.22
C ASP A 242 5.10 -7.45 27.52
N GLU A 243 4.26 -6.59 28.13
CA GLU A 243 4.59 -5.92 29.38
C GLU A 243 4.84 -6.90 30.55
N THR A 244 4.13 -8.04 30.58
CA THR A 244 4.30 -9.05 31.63
C THR A 244 5.68 -9.68 31.56
N THR A 245 6.08 -10.11 30.38
CA THR A 245 7.41 -10.68 30.12
C THR A 245 8.51 -9.64 30.38
N ARG A 246 8.30 -8.40 29.93
CA ARG A 246 9.23 -7.29 30.20
C ARG A 246 9.42 -7.07 31.70
N ALA A 247 8.34 -6.95 32.45
CA ALA A 247 8.40 -6.72 33.91
C ALA A 247 9.14 -7.86 34.61
N GLU A 248 8.93 -9.10 34.19
CA GLU A 248 9.62 -10.26 34.77
C GLU A 248 11.12 -10.26 34.43
N LEU A 249 11.51 -9.95 33.18
CA LEU A 249 12.92 -9.86 32.79
C LEU A 249 13.65 -8.78 33.57
N ILE A 250 13.04 -7.58 33.71
CA ILE A 250 13.63 -6.45 34.46
C ILE A 250 13.68 -6.76 35.95
N ARG A 251 12.69 -7.46 36.50
CA ARG A 251 12.71 -7.88 37.93
C ARG A 251 13.88 -8.82 38.22
N GLN A 252 14.20 -9.72 37.30
CA GLN A 252 15.34 -10.65 37.41
C GLN A 252 16.68 -9.95 37.16
N ASP A 253 16.71 -9.04 36.22
CA ASP A 253 17.92 -8.32 35.78
C ASP A 253 17.58 -6.86 35.41
N PRO A 254 17.66 -5.93 36.38
CA PRO A 254 17.32 -4.52 36.11
C PRO A 254 18.16 -3.88 35.02
N GLY A 255 19.39 -4.37 34.75
CA GLY A 255 20.26 -3.84 33.70
C GLY A 255 19.72 -4.07 32.29
N CYS A 256 18.82 -5.03 32.08
CA CYS A 256 18.26 -5.27 30.77
C CYS A 256 17.21 -4.22 30.33
N ALA A 257 16.77 -3.34 31.24
CA ALA A 257 15.79 -2.29 30.91
C ALA A 257 16.27 -1.36 29.80
N ASP A 258 17.58 -1.10 29.74
CA ASP A 258 18.17 -0.19 28.75
C ASP A 258 18.11 -0.73 27.32
N VAL A 259 18.01 -2.03 27.14
CA VAL A 259 17.93 -2.69 25.82
C VAL A 259 16.54 -3.15 25.45
N ILE A 260 15.53 -2.90 26.29
CA ILE A 260 14.13 -3.19 26.00
C ILE A 260 13.42 -1.88 25.66
N LYS A 261 12.96 -1.75 24.40
CA LYS A 261 12.43 -0.51 23.85
C LYS A 261 10.97 -0.68 23.42
N PRO A 262 10.14 0.39 23.46
CA PRO A 262 8.77 0.34 22.94
C PRO A 262 8.77 -0.04 21.46
N TYR A 263 7.83 -0.92 21.06
CA TYR A 263 7.73 -1.44 19.71
C TYR A 263 6.33 -1.26 19.13
N LEU A 264 6.28 -0.88 17.84
CA LEU A 264 5.05 -0.74 17.06
C LEU A 264 4.97 -1.76 15.93
N ARG A 265 3.79 -2.30 15.75
CA ARG A 265 3.40 -2.98 14.50
C ARG A 265 2.89 -1.96 13.50
N GLY A 266 2.82 -2.31 12.23
CA GLY A 266 2.26 -1.43 11.19
C GLY A 266 0.84 -0.94 11.51
N GLN A 267 -0.01 -1.80 12.08
CA GLN A 267 -1.38 -1.43 12.49
C GLN A 267 -1.48 -0.40 13.62
N ASP A 268 -0.41 -0.21 14.38
CA ASP A 268 -0.34 0.73 15.50
C ASP A 268 0.07 2.15 15.04
N ILE A 269 0.48 2.30 13.77
CA ILE A 269 0.72 3.61 13.16
C ILE A 269 -0.62 4.19 12.74
N LYS A 270 -1.01 5.28 13.38
CA LYS A 270 -2.23 6.02 13.13
C LYS A 270 -1.89 7.42 12.63
N ARG A 271 -2.84 8.07 11.98
CA ARG A 271 -2.69 9.44 11.52
C ARG A 271 -2.37 10.37 12.71
N TRP A 272 -1.38 11.23 12.57
CA TRP A 272 -0.78 12.17 13.52
C TRP A 272 0.13 11.53 14.56
N ALA A 273 -0.34 10.58 15.35
CA ALA A 273 0.44 9.95 16.41
C ALA A 273 0.32 8.43 16.37
N PRO A 274 1.39 7.69 16.65
CA PRO A 274 1.31 6.24 16.81
C PRO A 274 0.50 5.88 18.07
N ASP A 275 -0.20 4.75 18.01
CA ASP A 275 -1.03 4.23 19.12
C ASP A 275 -0.37 2.98 19.69
N TRP A 276 0.57 3.19 20.59
CA TRP A 276 1.37 2.11 21.17
C TRP A 276 0.54 1.19 22.08
N GLN A 277 0.62 -0.10 21.83
CA GLN A 277 -0.21 -1.14 22.44
C GLN A 277 0.55 -1.98 23.51
N GLY A 278 1.54 -1.43 24.18
CA GLY A 278 2.26 -2.12 25.24
C GLY A 278 3.19 -3.23 24.76
N LEU A 279 3.61 -3.23 23.48
CA LEU A 279 4.61 -4.16 22.97
C LEU A 279 6.01 -3.58 23.12
N TRP A 280 6.96 -4.47 23.41
CA TRP A 280 8.35 -4.14 23.60
C TRP A 280 9.26 -4.97 22.71
N MET A 281 10.41 -4.42 22.38
CA MET A 281 11.45 -5.08 21.60
C MET A 281 12.75 -5.17 22.39
N ILE A 282 13.34 -6.36 22.45
CA ILE A 282 14.69 -6.58 22.96
C ILE A 282 15.65 -6.14 21.85
N VAL A 283 16.41 -5.06 22.07
CA VAL A 283 17.28 -4.42 21.08
C VAL A 283 18.74 -4.77 21.38
N LEU A 284 19.13 -6.01 21.09
CA LEU A 284 20.54 -6.42 21.12
C LEU A 284 21.15 -6.15 19.75
N LYS A 285 21.73 -4.95 19.58
CA LYS A 285 22.36 -4.48 18.34
C LYS A 285 23.51 -5.40 17.95
N SER A 286 23.81 -5.51 16.66
CA SER A 286 24.95 -6.32 16.20
C SER A 286 26.28 -5.76 16.71
N SER A 287 27.14 -6.61 17.25
CA SER A 287 28.52 -6.28 17.63
C SER A 287 29.44 -6.01 16.44
N LEU A 288 28.94 -6.12 15.20
CA LEU A 288 29.66 -5.66 14.00
C LEU A 288 29.75 -4.13 13.96
N ASN A 289 28.78 -3.42 14.51
CA ASN A 289 28.70 -1.96 14.49
C ASN A 289 28.27 -1.31 15.82
N PHE A 290 28.24 -2.10 16.90
CA PHE A 290 27.96 -1.59 18.25
C PHE A 290 28.88 -2.25 19.28
N ALA A 291 29.48 -1.45 20.17
CA ALA A 291 30.40 -1.93 21.19
C ALA A 291 29.66 -2.60 22.36
N TRP A 292 29.73 -3.91 22.42
CA TRP A 292 29.22 -4.72 23.52
C TRP A 292 30.36 -5.34 24.35
N PRO A 293 30.14 -5.67 25.64
CA PRO A 293 31.17 -6.34 26.45
C PRO A 293 31.68 -7.66 25.87
N TRP A 294 30.87 -8.32 25.04
CA TRP A 294 31.22 -9.61 24.40
C TRP A 294 31.82 -9.46 22.99
N GLN A 295 31.93 -8.23 22.44
CA GLN A 295 32.33 -8.00 21.05
C GLN A 295 33.63 -8.70 20.65
N GLU A 296 34.65 -8.65 21.54
CA GLU A 296 35.96 -9.20 21.27
C GLU A 296 36.27 -10.50 22.05
N SER A 297 35.22 -11.13 22.62
CA SER A 297 35.40 -12.27 23.52
C SER A 297 35.49 -13.64 22.80
N GLY A 298 35.43 -13.68 21.47
CA GLY A 298 35.54 -14.91 20.70
C GLY A 298 34.59 -16.00 21.19
N ASP A 299 35.10 -17.18 21.51
CA ASP A 299 34.30 -18.30 21.99
C ASP A 299 33.67 -18.08 23.38
N GLN A 300 34.16 -17.07 24.13
CA GLN A 300 33.61 -16.69 25.44
C GLN A 300 32.48 -15.67 25.34
N ALA A 301 32.11 -15.23 24.13
CA ALA A 301 31.12 -14.16 23.93
C ALA A 301 29.76 -14.51 24.55
N GLU A 302 29.29 -15.74 24.44
CA GLU A 302 28.03 -16.17 25.05
C GLU A 302 28.10 -16.15 26.58
N ALA A 303 29.22 -16.56 27.17
CA ALA A 303 29.42 -16.51 28.62
C ALA A 303 29.47 -15.07 29.14
N VAL A 304 30.02 -14.13 28.33
CA VAL A 304 30.00 -12.69 28.66
C VAL A 304 28.59 -12.14 28.54
N PHE A 305 27.84 -12.49 27.48
CA PHE A 305 26.43 -12.10 27.33
C PHE A 305 25.58 -12.58 28.52
N ALA A 306 25.73 -13.87 28.89
CA ALA A 306 25.00 -14.47 30.01
C ALA A 306 25.30 -13.79 31.37
N ARG A 307 26.50 -13.24 31.55
CA ARG A 307 26.86 -12.46 32.75
C ARG A 307 26.36 -11.03 32.70
N THR A 308 26.35 -10.42 31.50
CA THR A 308 25.91 -9.04 31.31
C THR A 308 24.39 -8.90 31.41
N TYR A 309 23.65 -9.82 30.78
CA TYR A 309 22.20 -9.85 30.77
C TYR A 309 21.66 -11.27 31.02
N PRO A 310 21.73 -11.76 32.27
CA PRO A 310 21.36 -13.13 32.59
C PRO A 310 19.91 -13.49 32.28
N SER A 311 18.97 -12.55 32.47
CA SER A 311 17.56 -12.75 32.17
C SER A 311 17.29 -12.87 30.67
N LEU A 312 17.93 -12.01 29.86
CA LEU A 312 17.81 -12.04 28.39
C LEU A 312 18.47 -13.28 27.81
N HIS A 313 19.63 -13.69 28.34
CA HIS A 313 20.28 -14.94 27.92
C HIS A 313 19.35 -16.13 28.17
N GLY A 314 18.76 -16.22 29.38
CA GLY A 314 17.82 -17.30 29.71
C GLY A 314 16.60 -17.31 28.79
N HIS A 315 16.01 -16.15 28.51
CA HIS A 315 14.87 -15.99 27.59
C HIS A 315 15.21 -16.46 26.18
N MET A 316 16.36 -16.05 25.63
CA MET A 316 16.76 -16.41 24.25
C MET A 316 17.29 -17.82 24.12
N LYS A 317 17.92 -18.37 25.18
CA LYS A 317 18.48 -19.73 25.19
C LYS A 317 17.43 -20.81 24.91
N GLY A 318 16.20 -20.59 25.37
CA GLY A 318 15.08 -21.49 25.04
C GLY A 318 14.71 -21.55 23.54
N MET A 319 15.23 -20.61 22.74
CA MET A 319 14.96 -20.52 21.30
C MET A 319 16.25 -20.58 20.46
N GLU A 320 17.36 -20.99 21.03
CA GLU A 320 18.71 -20.91 20.42
C GLU A 320 18.78 -21.58 19.05
N GLU A 321 18.26 -22.77 18.87
CA GLU A 321 18.27 -23.50 17.61
C GLU A 321 17.62 -22.68 16.49
N ARG A 322 16.44 -22.10 16.77
CA ARG A 322 15.71 -21.25 15.83
C ARG A 322 16.42 -19.91 15.57
N LEU A 323 17.04 -19.36 16.60
CA LEU A 323 17.81 -18.11 16.50
C LEU A 323 19.05 -18.30 15.64
N ARG A 324 19.76 -19.42 15.74
CA ARG A 324 20.91 -19.77 14.91
C ARG A 324 20.54 -20.06 13.45
N ALA A 325 19.33 -20.57 13.21
CA ALA A 325 18.84 -20.89 11.86
C ALA A 325 18.35 -19.66 11.06
N ARG A 326 18.14 -18.51 11.68
CA ARG A 326 17.62 -17.30 11.00
C ARG A 326 18.68 -16.65 10.09
N GLN A 327 18.24 -16.08 8.98
CA GLN A 327 19.12 -15.36 8.04
C GLN A 327 19.45 -13.93 8.52
N ASP A 328 18.51 -13.28 9.22
CA ASP A 328 18.67 -11.92 9.72
C ASP A 328 19.22 -11.93 11.15
N GLN A 329 20.52 -12.16 11.29
CA GLN A 329 21.21 -12.17 12.58
C GLN A 329 22.43 -11.23 12.54
N GLY A 330 22.92 -10.84 13.73
CA GLY A 330 24.16 -10.10 13.89
C GLY A 330 25.38 -11.00 13.85
N ARG A 331 26.46 -10.57 14.52
CA ARG A 331 27.68 -11.38 14.65
C ARG A 331 27.44 -12.65 15.47
N TYR A 332 26.58 -12.55 16.49
CA TYR A 332 26.21 -13.66 17.36
C TYR A 332 24.71 -13.98 17.22
N TRP A 333 24.33 -15.20 17.56
CA TRP A 333 22.97 -15.71 17.34
C TRP A 333 21.87 -14.99 18.15
N TRP A 334 22.23 -14.29 19.23
CA TRP A 334 21.31 -13.50 20.05
C TRP A 334 21.17 -12.04 19.58
N GLU A 335 22.00 -11.59 18.64
CA GLU A 335 21.98 -10.22 18.17
C GLU A 335 21.00 -10.00 17.03
N LEU A 336 20.49 -8.79 16.93
CA LEU A 336 19.78 -8.31 15.75
C LEU A 336 20.76 -8.12 14.60
N ARG A 337 20.23 -8.09 13.38
CA ARG A 337 20.98 -7.79 12.18
C ARG A 337 21.72 -6.46 12.31
N SER A 338 22.90 -6.35 11.70
CA SER A 338 23.65 -5.10 11.59
C SER A 338 22.81 -3.99 10.95
N CYS A 339 22.81 -2.81 11.58
CA CYS A 339 22.09 -1.63 11.16
C CYS A 339 22.87 -0.38 11.60
N ASP A 340 23.26 0.44 10.63
CA ASP A 340 24.12 1.61 10.89
C ASP A 340 23.35 2.81 11.43
N TYR A 341 22.00 2.76 11.41
CA TYR A 341 21.12 3.87 11.78
C TYR A 341 20.27 3.61 13.03
N TYR A 342 20.71 2.76 13.97
CA TYR A 342 19.96 2.52 15.21
C TYR A 342 19.61 3.79 15.99
N GLY A 343 20.44 4.85 15.90
CA GLY A 343 20.21 6.11 16.60
C GLY A 343 18.91 6.81 16.22
N ILE A 344 18.46 6.67 14.96
CA ILE A 344 17.25 7.37 14.50
C ILE A 344 15.96 6.90 15.18
N PHE A 345 15.96 5.68 15.78
CA PHE A 345 14.81 5.18 16.51
C PHE A 345 14.57 5.92 17.83
N ASP A 346 15.57 6.60 18.35
CA ASP A 346 15.50 7.37 19.58
C ASP A 346 15.24 8.88 19.33
N GLU A 347 15.42 9.34 18.08
CA GLU A 347 15.27 10.74 17.66
C GLU A 347 13.83 11.07 17.17
N PRO A 348 13.49 12.37 17.06
CA PRO A 348 12.23 12.80 16.43
C PRO A 348 12.10 12.30 14.99
N LYS A 349 10.91 11.80 14.63
CA LYS A 349 10.70 11.15 13.34
C LYS A 349 9.26 11.15 12.86
N ILE A 350 9.09 11.16 11.54
CA ILE A 350 7.82 10.86 10.89
C ILE A 350 7.85 9.40 10.44
N ILE A 351 6.72 8.72 10.59
CA ILE A 351 6.60 7.28 10.37
C ILE A 351 5.41 7.00 9.45
N HIS A 352 5.57 6.04 8.54
CA HIS A 352 4.45 5.51 7.77
C HIS A 352 4.62 4.01 7.47
N THR A 353 3.53 3.36 7.07
CA THR A 353 3.53 1.97 6.65
C THR A 353 3.73 1.85 5.14
N ASP A 354 4.27 0.71 4.69
CA ASP A 354 4.32 0.31 3.29
C ASP A 354 2.92 0.27 2.64
N ILE A 355 1.91 -0.21 3.39
CA ILE A 355 0.53 -0.34 2.91
C ILE A 355 -0.34 0.68 3.63
N ALA A 356 -1.04 1.55 2.88
CA ALA A 356 -1.92 2.56 3.41
C ALA A 356 -3.27 2.58 2.70
N TRP A 357 -4.36 2.60 3.47
CA TRP A 357 -5.73 2.76 2.95
C TRP A 357 -6.24 4.19 3.03
N TYR A 358 -5.57 5.03 3.79
CA TYR A 358 -5.81 6.46 4.00
C TYR A 358 -4.51 7.12 4.42
N PRO A 359 -4.38 8.46 4.35
CA PRO A 359 -3.16 9.10 4.81
C PRO A 359 -2.99 8.92 6.32
N GLN A 360 -1.96 8.18 6.71
CA GLN A 360 -1.67 7.79 8.09
C GLN A 360 -0.18 7.97 8.43
N PHE A 361 0.32 9.17 8.16
CA PHE A 361 1.65 9.56 8.62
C PHE A 361 1.58 10.00 10.08
N ALA A 362 2.47 9.48 10.90
CA ALA A 362 2.53 9.72 12.33
C ALA A 362 3.85 10.36 12.73
N TYR A 363 3.84 11.16 13.78
CA TYR A 363 5.03 11.77 14.38
C TYR A 363 5.30 11.19 15.77
N SER A 364 6.57 10.90 16.04
CA SER A 364 7.07 10.52 17.37
C SER A 364 8.33 11.30 17.69
N ASP A 365 8.40 11.81 18.91
CA ASP A 365 9.53 12.55 19.47
C ASP A 365 10.36 11.73 20.47
N GLY A 366 9.98 10.46 20.70
CA GLY A 366 10.63 9.57 21.66
C GLY A 366 11.14 8.26 21.06
N PRO A 367 11.81 7.45 21.89
CA PRO A 367 12.31 6.15 21.48
C PRO A 367 11.15 5.24 21.07
N LEU A 368 11.18 4.78 19.81
CA LEU A 368 10.13 3.95 19.26
C LEU A 368 10.68 3.11 18.11
N TYR A 369 10.53 1.80 18.22
CA TYR A 369 11.05 0.82 17.28
C TYR A 369 9.91 0.19 16.48
N PHE A 370 10.16 -0.25 15.24
CA PHE A 370 9.10 -0.73 14.36
C PHE A 370 9.55 -1.90 13.49
N VAL A 371 8.56 -2.61 12.95
CA VAL A 371 8.74 -3.66 11.95
C VAL A 371 9.30 -3.09 10.62
N ASN A 372 10.00 -3.92 9.88
CA ASN A 372 10.61 -3.58 8.60
C ASN A 372 9.63 -3.21 7.45
N THR A 373 8.32 -3.35 7.67
CA THR A 373 7.27 -2.86 6.75
C THR A 373 6.84 -1.42 7.03
N CYS A 374 7.54 -0.76 7.96
CA CYS A 374 7.36 0.66 8.27
C CYS A 374 8.62 1.43 7.86
N TYR A 375 8.42 2.68 7.51
CA TYR A 375 9.46 3.60 7.09
C TYR A 375 9.56 4.77 8.04
N ILE A 376 10.78 5.25 8.25
CA ILE A 376 11.12 6.33 9.17
C ILE A 376 11.76 7.46 8.40
N TRP A 377 11.23 8.65 8.55
CA TRP A 377 11.87 9.90 8.14
C TRP A 377 12.45 10.56 9.38
N PRO A 378 13.78 10.60 9.57
CA PRO A 378 14.39 11.21 10.76
C PRO A 378 14.32 12.75 10.68
N THR A 379 13.14 13.29 10.89
CA THR A 379 12.83 14.73 10.82
C THR A 379 11.74 15.10 11.81
N ALA A 380 11.81 16.34 12.32
CA ALA A 380 10.78 16.95 13.16
C ALA A 380 9.88 17.93 12.39
N ASP A 381 9.92 17.93 11.06
CA ASP A 381 9.17 18.88 10.22
C ASP A 381 7.67 18.60 10.25
N LEU A 382 6.93 19.39 11.04
CA LEU A 382 5.48 19.25 11.18
C LEU A 382 4.71 19.79 9.95
N PHE A 383 5.31 20.67 9.14
CA PHE A 383 4.70 21.05 7.86
C PHE A 383 4.71 19.87 6.89
N ALA A 384 5.83 19.16 6.76
CA ALA A 384 5.92 17.95 5.95
C ALA A 384 4.91 16.88 6.43
N LEU A 385 4.77 16.67 7.75
CA LEU A 385 3.75 15.77 8.31
C LEU A 385 2.34 16.17 7.90
N ALA A 386 2.00 17.46 7.99
CA ALA A 386 0.69 17.98 7.62
C ALA A 386 0.44 17.85 6.12
N ALA A 387 1.45 18.18 5.29
CA ALA A 387 1.38 18.05 3.84
C ALA A 387 1.15 16.60 3.41
N MET A 388 1.89 15.64 3.97
CA MET A 388 1.71 14.20 3.67
C MET A 388 0.35 13.67 4.11
N ASN A 389 -0.24 14.23 5.17
CA ASN A 389 -1.58 13.90 5.64
C ASN A 389 -2.70 14.71 4.94
N SER A 390 -2.37 15.61 4.02
CA SER A 390 -3.34 16.50 3.38
C SER A 390 -4.18 15.81 2.29
N PRO A 391 -5.38 16.35 1.96
CA PRO A 391 -6.19 15.87 0.86
C PRO A 391 -5.47 15.94 -0.49
N VAL A 392 -4.75 17.04 -0.76
CA VAL A 392 -4.04 17.24 -2.02
C VAL A 392 -2.96 16.19 -2.23
N MET A 393 -2.22 15.84 -1.16
CA MET A 393 -1.21 14.81 -1.24
C MET A 393 -1.82 13.41 -1.36
N TRP A 394 -2.96 13.14 -0.70
CA TRP A 394 -3.68 11.88 -0.91
C TRP A 394 -4.16 11.72 -2.33
N ALA A 395 -4.70 12.79 -2.94
CA ALA A 395 -5.11 12.79 -4.33
C ALA A 395 -3.93 12.53 -5.29
N TYR A 396 -2.75 13.06 -4.96
CA TYR A 396 -1.51 12.79 -5.70
C TYR A 396 -1.05 11.32 -5.52
N MET A 397 -0.96 10.85 -4.27
CA MET A 397 -0.54 9.47 -3.97
C MET A 397 -1.47 8.44 -4.61
N TRP A 398 -2.79 8.67 -4.57
CA TRP A 398 -3.77 7.76 -5.19
C TRP A 398 -3.51 7.55 -6.68
N ARG A 399 -3.12 8.60 -7.38
CA ARG A 399 -2.91 8.56 -8.84
C ARG A 399 -1.55 8.01 -9.26
N HIS A 400 -0.55 8.13 -8.40
CA HIS A 400 0.85 7.81 -8.78
C HIS A 400 1.43 6.61 -8.01
N ALA A 401 0.91 6.27 -6.83
CA ALA A 401 1.37 5.09 -6.11
C ALA A 401 0.88 3.79 -6.77
N GLN A 402 1.59 2.71 -6.49
CA GLN A 402 1.12 1.38 -6.87
C GLN A 402 -0.09 0.99 -6.01
N HIS A 403 -1.16 0.53 -6.65
CA HIS A 403 -2.33 0.00 -5.96
C HIS A 403 -2.13 -1.45 -5.52
N GLY A 404 -2.60 -1.76 -4.34
CA GLY A 404 -2.67 -3.09 -3.74
C GLY A 404 -4.10 -3.59 -3.60
N LYS A 405 -4.27 -4.65 -2.82
CA LYS A 405 -5.58 -5.22 -2.51
C LYS A 405 -6.46 -4.23 -1.72
N ASP A 406 -7.79 -4.30 -1.90
CA ASP A 406 -8.78 -3.50 -1.17
C ASP A 406 -8.52 -1.98 -1.22
N GLU A 407 -8.10 -1.48 -2.38
CA GLU A 407 -7.78 -0.06 -2.60
C GLU A 407 -6.64 0.48 -1.70
N ALA A 408 -5.77 -0.39 -1.23
CA ALA A 408 -4.57 0.05 -0.53
C ALA A 408 -3.54 0.63 -1.49
N LEU A 409 -2.80 1.62 -1.03
CA LEU A 409 -1.62 2.14 -1.74
C LEU A 409 -0.35 1.50 -1.18
N ARG A 410 0.63 1.25 -2.06
CA ARG A 410 1.98 0.82 -1.69
C ARG A 410 2.89 2.05 -1.66
N LEU A 411 3.24 2.47 -0.45
CA LEU A 411 4.04 3.67 -0.21
C LEU A 411 5.52 3.33 -0.01
N PHE A 412 6.13 2.74 -1.05
CA PHE A 412 7.56 2.42 -1.04
C PHE A 412 8.44 3.67 -0.96
N ASN A 413 9.63 3.53 -0.40
CA ASN A 413 10.61 4.61 -0.33
C ASN A 413 10.90 5.26 -1.68
N SER A 414 11.03 4.45 -2.75
CA SER A 414 11.28 4.96 -4.11
C SER A 414 10.19 5.91 -4.60
N PHE A 415 8.97 5.75 -4.12
CA PHE A 415 7.85 6.65 -4.42
C PHE A 415 7.76 7.81 -3.42
N THR A 416 7.80 7.52 -2.12
CA THR A 416 7.58 8.57 -1.09
C THR A 416 8.67 9.64 -1.10
N THR A 417 9.91 9.29 -1.48
CA THR A 417 11.00 10.28 -1.65
C THR A 417 10.70 11.35 -2.71
N THR A 418 9.85 11.03 -3.69
CA THR A 418 9.51 11.92 -4.81
C THR A 418 8.21 12.70 -4.62
N LEU A 419 7.53 12.56 -3.46
CA LEU A 419 6.30 13.29 -3.18
C LEU A 419 6.56 14.80 -3.25
N PRO A 420 5.80 15.53 -4.07
CA PRO A 420 6.03 16.95 -4.29
C PRO A 420 5.45 17.77 -3.13
N ILE A 421 6.27 18.22 -2.21
CA ILE A 421 5.87 19.09 -1.08
C ILE A 421 6.00 20.54 -1.49
N ALA A 422 4.91 21.30 -1.41
CA ALA A 422 4.96 22.75 -1.71
C ALA A 422 5.87 23.48 -0.74
N ASP A 423 6.66 24.44 -1.23
CA ASP A 423 7.46 25.31 -0.39
C ASP A 423 6.57 26.46 0.12
N PRO A 424 6.21 26.47 1.43
CA PRO A 424 5.29 27.46 1.98
C PRO A 424 5.99 28.78 2.30
N THR A 425 5.22 29.87 2.33
CA THR A 425 5.72 31.10 2.95
C THR A 425 5.97 30.87 4.44
N PRO A 426 6.83 31.67 5.10
CA PRO A 426 7.09 31.56 6.54
C PRO A 426 5.82 31.62 7.40
N GLU A 427 4.83 32.42 6.99
CA GLU A 427 3.55 32.57 7.69
C GLU A 427 2.71 31.30 7.57
N ILE A 428 2.59 30.72 6.37
CA ILE A 428 1.86 29.46 6.14
C ILE A 428 2.53 28.34 6.91
N ARG A 429 3.86 28.24 6.85
CA ARG A 429 4.62 27.21 7.56
C ARG A 429 4.31 27.26 9.05
N ARG A 430 4.49 28.42 9.67
CA ARG A 430 4.24 28.58 11.11
C ARG A 430 2.80 28.23 11.49
N GLU A 431 1.81 28.74 10.72
CA GLU A 431 0.40 28.47 11.00
C GLU A 431 0.04 26.98 10.87
N VAL A 432 0.63 26.27 9.91
CA VAL A 432 0.43 24.82 9.74
C VAL A 432 1.10 24.04 10.86
N GLU A 433 2.35 24.35 11.22
CA GLU A 433 3.11 23.67 12.28
C GLU A 433 2.44 23.80 13.64
N GLU A 434 1.94 25.01 13.99
CA GLU A 434 1.17 25.24 15.24
C GLU A 434 -0.09 24.35 15.29
N ARG A 435 -0.82 24.25 14.18
CA ARG A 435 -2.03 23.41 14.10
C ARG A 435 -1.72 21.92 14.07
N ALA A 436 -0.64 21.53 13.42
CA ALA A 436 -0.19 20.15 13.40
C ALA A 436 0.23 19.69 14.81
N ALA A 437 0.95 20.54 15.56
CA ALA A 437 1.27 20.29 16.95
C ALA A 437 0.01 20.15 17.83
N ALA A 438 -0.99 21.02 17.64
CA ALA A 438 -2.26 20.93 18.35
C ALA A 438 -3.04 19.65 18.00
N ALA A 439 -3.09 19.26 16.70
CA ALA A 439 -3.74 18.04 16.27
C ALA A 439 -3.05 16.78 16.83
N LEU A 440 -1.72 16.81 16.91
CA LEU A 440 -0.90 15.76 17.52
C LEU A 440 -1.24 15.59 19.01
N GLU A 441 -1.28 16.69 19.78
CA GLU A 441 -1.63 16.65 21.20
C GLU A 441 -3.06 16.17 21.45
N LEU A 442 -4.03 16.62 20.67
CA LEU A 442 -5.41 16.13 20.75
C LEU A 442 -5.49 14.62 20.47
N THR A 443 -4.67 14.12 19.54
CA THR A 443 -4.62 12.69 19.22
C THR A 443 -4.01 11.90 20.37
N ARG A 444 -2.87 12.33 20.91
CA ARG A 444 -2.19 11.70 22.06
C ARG A 444 -3.09 11.67 23.31
N LEU A 445 -3.79 12.77 23.57
CA LEU A 445 -4.71 12.86 24.70
C LEU A 445 -5.88 11.89 24.54
N THR A 446 -6.45 11.80 23.32
CA THR A 446 -7.55 10.86 23.03
C THR A 446 -7.09 9.41 23.20
N GLN A 447 -5.91 9.06 22.69
CA GLN A 447 -5.33 7.71 22.84
C GLN A 447 -5.10 7.35 24.31
N ARG A 448 -4.53 8.28 25.11
CA ARG A 448 -4.31 8.08 26.54
C ARG A 448 -5.61 7.79 27.28
N GLU A 449 -6.62 8.63 27.11
CA GLU A 449 -7.91 8.45 27.80
C GLU A 449 -8.64 7.19 27.32
N SER A 450 -8.54 6.86 26.04
CA SER A 450 -9.06 5.58 25.52
C SER A 450 -8.38 4.40 26.21
N GLY A 451 -7.05 4.44 26.37
CA GLY A 451 -6.29 3.43 27.07
C GLY A 451 -6.68 3.31 28.57
N GLU A 452 -6.94 4.46 29.23
CA GLU A 452 -7.44 4.48 30.61
C GLU A 452 -8.80 3.80 30.73
N LEU A 453 -9.75 4.11 29.83
CA LEU A 453 -11.06 3.48 29.79
C LEU A 453 -10.97 1.96 29.57
N LEU A 454 -10.15 1.54 28.60
CA LEU A 454 -9.97 0.11 28.29
C LEU A 454 -9.27 -0.62 29.46
N THR A 455 -8.34 0.03 30.13
CA THR A 455 -7.69 -0.51 31.33
C THR A 455 -8.68 -0.66 32.48
N TRP A 456 -9.54 0.34 32.69
CA TRP A 456 -10.62 0.26 33.67
C TRP A 456 -11.59 -0.91 33.37
N LEU A 457 -11.99 -1.09 32.10
CA LEU A 457 -12.85 -2.22 31.69
C LEU A 457 -12.18 -3.57 31.98
N ARG A 458 -10.87 -3.67 31.77
CA ARG A 458 -10.11 -4.89 32.05
C ARG A 458 -10.05 -5.19 33.55
N LEU A 459 -9.66 -4.20 34.35
CA LEU A 459 -9.45 -4.40 35.79
C LEU A 459 -10.75 -4.62 36.55
N GLU A 460 -11.77 -3.79 36.29
CA GLU A 460 -13.02 -3.81 37.06
C GLU A 460 -14.04 -4.81 36.50
N LEU A 461 -14.05 -5.02 35.18
CA LEU A 461 -15.09 -5.81 34.54
C LEU A 461 -14.57 -7.09 33.85
N GLY A 462 -13.26 -7.34 33.90
CA GLY A 462 -12.61 -8.54 33.34
C GLY A 462 -12.63 -8.59 31.82
N VAL A 463 -12.71 -7.44 31.11
CA VAL A 463 -12.73 -7.39 29.66
C VAL A 463 -11.30 -7.44 29.12
N GLU A 464 -10.74 -8.64 29.01
CA GLU A 464 -9.37 -8.84 28.53
C GLU A 464 -9.17 -8.50 27.03
N LYS A 465 -10.19 -8.71 26.22
CA LYS A 465 -10.14 -8.46 24.77
C LYS A 465 -11.30 -7.54 24.34
N PRO A 466 -11.08 -6.21 24.36
CA PRO A 466 -12.14 -5.26 24.06
C PRO A 466 -12.67 -5.39 22.63
N GLY A 467 -11.79 -5.60 21.65
CA GLY A 467 -12.12 -5.66 20.24
C GLY A 467 -12.53 -4.30 19.68
N GLN A 468 -12.57 -4.21 18.35
CA GLN A 468 -12.74 -2.96 17.61
C GLN A 468 -13.91 -2.07 18.09
N ARG A 469 -15.05 -2.67 18.46
CA ARG A 469 -16.22 -1.88 18.89
C ARG A 469 -15.98 -1.12 20.19
N LEU A 470 -15.28 -1.73 21.17
CA LEU A 470 -14.94 -1.00 22.41
C LEU A 470 -13.73 -0.08 22.22
N GLU A 471 -12.86 -0.35 21.27
CA GLU A 471 -11.77 0.56 20.88
C GLU A 471 -12.29 1.84 20.21
N THR A 472 -13.44 1.74 19.49
CA THR A 472 -14.16 2.89 18.91
C THR A 472 -15.39 3.28 19.74
N PHE A 473 -15.29 3.20 21.04
CA PHE A 473 -16.41 3.41 21.99
C PHE A 473 -17.14 4.74 21.79
N ALA A 474 -16.45 5.76 21.31
CA ALA A 474 -17.03 7.09 21.10
C ALA A 474 -18.15 7.13 20.05
N ASP A 475 -18.19 6.13 19.17
CA ASP A 475 -19.23 5.98 18.14
C ASP A 475 -20.47 5.21 18.64
N LEU A 476 -20.41 4.67 19.86
CA LEU A 476 -21.49 3.89 20.45
C LEU A 476 -22.41 4.77 21.28
N THR A 477 -23.70 4.37 21.37
CA THR A 477 -24.57 4.85 22.44
C THR A 477 -24.18 4.20 23.77
N GLY A 478 -24.55 4.81 24.92
CA GLY A 478 -24.29 4.21 26.23
C GLY A 478 -24.83 2.79 26.38
N GLU A 479 -26.02 2.52 25.80
CA GLU A 479 -26.65 1.20 25.81
C GLU A 479 -25.86 0.20 24.95
N ALA A 480 -25.46 0.61 23.74
CA ALA A 480 -24.68 -0.23 22.84
C ALA A 480 -23.29 -0.55 23.42
N PHE A 481 -22.68 0.42 24.09
CA PHE A 481 -21.44 0.25 24.82
C PHE A 481 -21.59 -0.76 25.96
N ALA A 482 -22.60 -0.60 26.82
CA ALA A 482 -22.87 -1.51 27.91
C ALA A 482 -23.16 -2.95 27.41
N ALA A 483 -23.94 -3.08 26.33
CA ALA A 483 -24.20 -4.38 25.71
C ALA A 483 -22.92 -5.05 25.18
N GLU A 484 -22.03 -4.29 24.53
CA GLU A 484 -20.77 -4.85 24.04
C GLU A 484 -19.82 -5.23 25.21
N VAL A 485 -19.75 -4.43 26.26
CA VAL A 485 -19.02 -4.78 27.48
C VAL A 485 -19.55 -6.09 28.09
N CYS A 486 -20.88 -6.23 28.25
CA CYS A 486 -21.49 -7.47 28.76
C CYS A 486 -21.10 -8.70 27.91
N LYS A 487 -21.07 -8.55 26.59
CA LYS A 487 -20.68 -9.61 25.65
C LYS A 487 -19.20 -10.01 25.77
N ARG A 488 -18.32 -9.08 26.12
CA ARG A 488 -16.86 -9.27 26.20
C ARG A 488 -16.37 -9.72 27.56
N ARG A 489 -17.20 -9.68 28.58
CA ARG A 489 -16.85 -10.19 29.92
C ARG A 489 -16.64 -11.71 29.91
N PRO A 490 -15.88 -12.26 30.89
CA PRO A 490 -15.67 -13.69 31.00
C PRO A 490 -16.99 -14.47 31.08
N LYS A 491 -17.02 -15.66 30.47
CA LYS A 491 -18.17 -16.57 30.60
C LYS A 491 -18.35 -16.95 32.06
N GLY A 492 -19.58 -16.82 32.60
CA GLY A 492 -19.89 -17.08 34.00
C GLY A 492 -19.67 -15.90 34.95
N ALA A 493 -19.21 -14.75 34.47
CA ALA A 493 -19.15 -13.55 35.30
C ALA A 493 -20.55 -13.17 35.82
N PRO A 494 -20.69 -12.71 37.10
CA PRO A 494 -21.96 -12.31 37.68
C PRO A 494 -22.65 -11.24 36.80
N ARG A 495 -23.99 -11.23 36.75
CA ARG A 495 -24.72 -10.17 36.06
C ARG A 495 -24.38 -8.80 36.65
N LEU A 496 -24.23 -7.80 35.78
CA LEU A 496 -24.03 -6.43 36.25
C LEU A 496 -25.27 -5.96 37.02
N THR A 497 -25.04 -5.33 38.15
CA THR A 497 -26.11 -4.70 38.91
C THR A 497 -26.61 -3.45 38.20
N PRO A 498 -27.87 -2.97 38.47
CA PRO A 498 -28.33 -1.69 37.93
C PRO A 498 -27.38 -0.53 38.24
N ARG A 499 -26.79 -0.51 39.42
CA ARG A 499 -25.78 0.49 39.82
C ARG A 499 -24.54 0.45 38.93
N THR A 500 -23.99 -0.74 38.71
CA THR A 500 -22.81 -0.90 37.84
C THR A 500 -23.11 -0.55 36.38
N LEU A 501 -24.34 -0.85 35.90
CA LEU A 501 -24.77 -0.44 34.55
C LEU A 501 -24.88 1.09 34.43
N THR A 502 -25.40 1.78 35.45
CA THR A 502 -25.45 3.25 35.47
C THR A 502 -24.04 3.83 35.47
N GLU A 503 -23.15 3.33 36.33
CA GLU A 503 -21.76 3.76 36.39
C GLU A 503 -21.03 3.54 35.04
N LEU A 504 -21.25 2.41 34.41
CA LEU A 504 -20.69 2.09 33.09
C LEU A 504 -21.17 3.06 32.01
N THR A 505 -22.46 3.37 31.95
CA THR A 505 -23.02 4.31 30.98
C THR A 505 -22.60 5.75 31.25
N ASP A 506 -22.48 6.15 32.50
CA ASP A 506 -22.01 7.49 32.87
C ASP A 506 -20.51 7.67 32.58
N THR A 507 -19.70 6.65 32.86
CA THR A 507 -18.29 6.60 32.49
C THR A 507 -18.15 6.69 30.97
N HIS A 508 -18.88 5.86 30.21
CA HIS A 508 -18.90 5.95 28.76
C HIS A 508 -19.26 7.37 28.28
N ARG A 509 -20.34 7.95 28.77
CA ARG A 509 -20.79 9.30 28.38
C ARG A 509 -19.68 10.33 28.56
N ARG A 510 -18.99 10.31 29.70
CA ARG A 510 -17.88 11.23 29.98
C ARG A 510 -16.73 11.09 28.97
N TYR A 511 -16.27 9.86 28.73
CA TYR A 511 -15.15 9.61 27.80
C TYR A 511 -15.57 9.84 26.35
N ALA A 512 -16.76 9.41 25.95
CA ALA A 512 -17.26 9.56 24.58
C ALA A 512 -17.48 11.04 24.22
N THR A 513 -18.10 11.83 25.11
CA THR A 513 -18.30 13.27 24.88
C THR A 513 -16.96 13.97 24.71
N ALA A 514 -15.97 13.68 25.57
CA ALA A 514 -14.66 14.26 25.49
C ALA A 514 -13.92 13.86 24.19
N ALA A 515 -13.97 12.57 23.80
CA ALA A 515 -13.38 12.07 22.57
C ALA A 515 -14.01 12.68 21.31
N GLN A 516 -15.36 12.80 21.29
CA GLN A 516 -16.09 13.42 20.19
C GLN A 516 -15.76 14.92 20.06
N ALA A 517 -15.68 15.65 21.17
CA ALA A 517 -15.30 17.07 21.18
C ALA A 517 -13.89 17.27 20.60
N ARG A 518 -12.91 16.45 21.03
CA ARG A 518 -11.54 16.50 20.49
C ARG A 518 -11.47 16.11 19.02
N ALA A 519 -12.25 15.10 18.61
CA ALA A 519 -12.33 14.72 17.21
C ALA A 519 -12.90 15.85 16.34
N ALA A 520 -13.90 16.58 16.83
CA ALA A 520 -14.45 17.75 16.14
C ALA A 520 -13.41 18.89 16.04
N GLN A 521 -12.70 19.17 17.13
CA GLN A 521 -11.64 20.18 17.18
C GLN A 521 -10.48 19.79 16.22
N ARG A 522 -10.03 18.55 16.24
CA ARG A 522 -9.00 18.06 15.33
C ARG A 522 -9.44 18.20 13.88
N ARG A 523 -10.68 17.82 13.53
CA ARG A 523 -11.20 18.02 12.15
C ARG A 523 -11.21 19.48 11.72
N ALA A 524 -11.48 20.41 12.63
CA ALA A 524 -11.40 21.85 12.33
C ALA A 524 -9.96 22.30 12.04
N LEU A 525 -8.98 21.83 12.83
CA LEU A 525 -7.55 22.07 12.58
C LEU A 525 -7.12 21.46 11.24
N GLU A 526 -7.51 20.23 10.95
CA GLU A 526 -7.19 19.53 9.70
C GLU A 526 -7.75 20.25 8.48
N ARG A 527 -8.99 20.75 8.52
CA ARG A 527 -9.56 21.56 7.42
C ARG A 527 -8.72 22.80 7.16
N ARG A 528 -8.40 23.57 8.21
CA ARG A 528 -7.60 24.79 8.06
C ARG A 528 -6.18 24.49 7.56
N MET A 529 -5.53 23.42 8.05
CA MET A 529 -4.23 22.99 7.50
C MET A 529 -4.34 22.59 6.03
N SER A 530 -5.41 21.90 5.64
CA SER A 530 -5.65 21.53 4.25
C SER A 530 -5.74 22.77 3.33
N ASP A 531 -6.50 23.78 3.76
CA ASP A 531 -6.61 25.05 3.00
C ASP A 531 -5.24 25.73 2.85
N LEU A 532 -4.44 25.77 3.92
CA LEU A 532 -3.11 26.37 3.91
C LEU A 532 -2.12 25.60 3.04
N VAL A 533 -2.16 24.26 3.09
CA VAL A 533 -1.33 23.42 2.22
C VAL A 533 -1.73 23.61 0.75
N ILE A 534 -3.03 23.65 0.43
CA ILE A 534 -3.52 23.94 -0.92
C ILE A 534 -3.05 25.33 -1.37
N GLN A 535 -3.12 26.33 -0.48
CA GLN A 535 -2.63 27.68 -0.75
C GLN A 535 -1.13 27.70 -1.05
N ALA A 536 -0.32 26.88 -0.37
CA ALA A 536 1.11 26.76 -0.64
C ALA A 536 1.40 26.27 -2.07
N TYR A 537 0.52 25.42 -2.64
CA TYR A 537 0.60 25.04 -4.06
C TYR A 537 0.09 26.13 -5.01
N GLN A 538 -0.47 27.23 -4.51
CA GLN A 538 -1.02 28.33 -5.32
C GLN A 538 -2.01 27.84 -6.39
N LEU A 539 -2.87 26.90 -6.04
CA LEU A 539 -3.90 26.40 -6.93
C LEU A 539 -4.99 27.47 -7.16
N THR A 540 -5.52 27.52 -8.37
CA THR A 540 -6.68 28.34 -8.70
C THR A 540 -7.97 27.74 -8.15
N ASP A 541 -9.03 28.53 -7.99
CA ASP A 541 -10.34 28.04 -7.54
C ASP A 541 -10.87 26.89 -8.43
N ALA A 542 -10.67 26.98 -9.75
CA ALA A 542 -11.06 25.91 -10.68
C ALA A 542 -10.28 24.61 -10.46
N GLU A 543 -9.00 24.69 -10.09
CA GLU A 543 -8.17 23.53 -9.77
C GLU A 543 -8.55 22.92 -8.41
N ILE A 544 -8.91 23.77 -7.45
CA ILE A 544 -9.43 23.32 -6.15
C ILE A 544 -10.76 22.60 -6.35
N ASP A 545 -11.68 23.16 -7.14
CA ASP A 545 -12.94 22.50 -7.47
C ASP A 545 -12.73 21.18 -8.21
N LEU A 546 -11.78 21.11 -9.14
CA LEU A 546 -11.42 19.89 -9.84
C LEU A 546 -10.87 18.84 -8.86
N LEU A 547 -9.96 19.23 -7.96
CA LEU A 547 -9.40 18.35 -6.93
C LEU A 547 -10.51 17.68 -6.09
N TRP A 548 -11.53 18.45 -5.67
CA TRP A 548 -12.62 17.93 -4.86
C TRP A 548 -13.65 17.13 -5.67
N ARG A 549 -13.96 17.53 -6.89
CA ARG A 549 -14.86 16.76 -7.78
C ARG A 549 -14.29 15.40 -8.17
N THR A 550 -12.97 15.30 -8.24
CA THR A 550 -12.25 14.08 -8.59
C THR A 550 -11.58 13.43 -7.37
N ALA A 551 -12.10 13.71 -6.17
CA ALA A 551 -11.56 13.19 -4.91
C ALA A 551 -11.52 11.66 -4.94
N PRO A 552 -10.34 11.04 -4.71
CA PRO A 552 -10.25 9.60 -4.63
C PRO A 552 -10.91 9.07 -3.33
N PRO A 553 -11.18 7.75 -3.27
CA PRO A 553 -11.69 7.14 -2.06
C PRO A 553 -10.88 7.48 -0.82
N ARG A 554 -11.55 7.67 0.32
CA ARG A 554 -10.93 7.94 1.64
C ARG A 554 -10.08 9.21 1.69
N MET A 555 -10.27 10.13 0.76
CA MET A 555 -9.61 11.43 0.79
C MET A 555 -10.08 12.21 2.03
N PRO A 556 -9.17 12.76 2.85
CA PRO A 556 -9.55 13.54 4.01
C PRO A 556 -10.41 14.73 3.65
N GLY A 557 -11.54 14.95 4.35
CA GLY A 557 -12.43 16.08 4.08
C GLY A 557 -13.31 15.96 2.84
N ALA A 558 -13.21 14.89 2.04
CA ALA A 558 -14.21 14.58 1.02
C ALA A 558 -15.56 14.32 1.68
N ARG A 559 -16.64 14.89 1.09
CA ARG A 559 -18.02 14.81 1.61
C ARG A 559 -18.67 13.50 1.19
#